data_8e6af77e5e1668296190a6b43d7b9805
#
_entry.id   8e6af77e5e1668296190a6b43d7b9805
#
_cell.length_a   1.000
_cell.length_b   1.000
_cell.length_c   1.000
_cell.angle_alpha   90.00
_cell.angle_beta   90.00
_cell.angle_gamma   90.00
#
_symmetry.space_group_name_H-M   'P 1'
#
loop_
_entity.id
_entity.type
_entity.pdbx_description
1 polymer ?
#
loop_
_entity_poly.entity_id
_entity_poly.type
_entity_poly.pdbx_seq_one_letter_code
_entity_poly.pdbx_strand_id
1 'polypeptide(L)'
;MDAMISIIVPVYNVELYLNTCLDSIRAQTYRNFEVVLVDDGSTDSCGKICDEYSNRDDRFKVIHKKNGGLMSAWKKGLEYAKANLIMFIDSDDWVEKNTLEIFYNEYLKTKAEVICCSFFHSFQNKDIPDDHTVKPGFYNKKRIENEIFPVLINDGKPLSRGVRICRWAKLINKELLVKNLFWTDDRITIGEDLNIMF
;
A
#
# COMPACT_ATOMS: atom_id res chain seq x y z
N MET A 1 -21.78 4.67 10.12
CA MET A 1 -20.96 5.20 9.01
C MET A 1 -19.89 4.16 8.72
N ASP A 2 -19.67 3.86 7.45
CA ASP A 2 -18.62 2.93 7.06
C ASP A 2 -17.25 3.55 7.38
N ALA A 3 -16.28 2.72 7.75
CA ALA A 3 -14.95 3.20 8.06
C ALA A 3 -14.24 3.71 6.81
N MET A 4 -13.71 4.92 6.85
CA MET A 4 -12.94 5.49 5.76
C MET A 4 -11.60 4.76 5.60
N ILE A 5 -11.11 4.64 4.37
CA ILE A 5 -9.78 4.13 4.04
C ILE A 5 -8.94 5.30 3.51
N SER A 6 -7.73 5.49 4.02
CA SER A 6 -6.74 6.41 3.41
C SER A 6 -5.78 5.63 2.54
N ILE A 7 -5.71 6.00 1.27
CA ILE A 7 -4.75 5.45 0.31
C ILE A 7 -3.58 6.43 0.22
N ILE A 8 -2.37 5.94 0.44
CA ILE A 8 -1.14 6.73 0.33
C ILE A 8 -0.40 6.30 -0.92
N VAL A 9 -0.15 7.25 -1.81
CA VAL A 9 0.55 7.02 -3.08
C VAL A 9 1.81 7.91 -3.10
N PRO A 10 3.00 7.34 -2.89
CA PRO A 10 4.25 8.06 -3.10
C PRO A 10 4.50 8.21 -4.59
N VAL A 11 4.89 9.40 -5.03
CA VAL A 11 5.08 9.72 -6.45
C VAL A 11 6.47 10.32 -6.65
N TYR A 12 7.27 9.72 -7.55
CA TYR A 12 8.55 10.27 -7.94
C TYR A 12 8.97 9.81 -9.34
N ASN A 13 8.92 10.71 -10.34
CA ASN A 13 9.37 10.47 -11.72
C ASN A 13 8.78 9.22 -12.39
N VAL A 14 7.46 9.08 -12.36
CA VAL A 14 6.69 7.94 -12.92
C VAL A 14 5.56 8.40 -13.85
N GLU A 15 5.75 9.50 -14.57
CA GLU A 15 4.69 10.13 -15.39
C GLU A 15 4.01 9.18 -16.39
N LEU A 16 4.72 8.16 -16.88
CA LEU A 16 4.19 7.19 -17.83
C LEU A 16 3.12 6.26 -17.24
N TYR A 17 3.16 6.01 -15.94
CA TYR A 17 2.31 5.02 -15.25
C TYR A 17 1.26 5.68 -14.34
N LEU A 18 1.55 6.90 -13.85
CA LEU A 18 0.77 7.56 -12.80
C LEU A 18 -0.72 7.68 -13.15
N ASN A 19 -1.08 8.01 -14.39
CA ASN A 19 -2.48 8.10 -14.80
C ASN A 19 -3.21 6.74 -14.65
N THR A 20 -2.57 5.63 -15.03
CA THR A 20 -3.15 4.28 -14.89
C THR A 20 -3.40 3.96 -13.42
N CYS A 21 -2.43 4.24 -12.55
CA CYS A 21 -2.56 4.09 -11.11
C CYS A 21 -3.76 4.88 -10.56
N LEU A 22 -3.79 6.18 -10.79
CA LEU A 22 -4.80 7.07 -10.22
C LEU A 22 -6.21 6.80 -10.77
N ASP A 23 -6.34 6.44 -12.05
CA ASP A 23 -7.62 6.03 -12.63
C ASP A 23 -8.13 4.73 -12.01
N SER A 24 -7.27 3.77 -11.72
CA SER A 24 -7.65 2.52 -11.05
C SER A 24 -8.18 2.75 -9.63
N ILE A 25 -7.56 3.71 -8.91
CA ILE A 25 -8.00 4.12 -7.57
C ILE A 25 -9.33 4.87 -7.65
N ARG A 26 -9.46 5.81 -8.58
CA ARG A 26 -10.70 6.58 -8.80
C ARG A 26 -11.89 5.68 -9.14
N ALA A 27 -11.65 4.57 -9.85
CA ALA A 27 -12.66 3.62 -10.30
C ALA A 27 -13.13 2.63 -9.22
N GLN A 28 -12.61 2.66 -8.00
CA GLN A 28 -12.97 1.72 -6.93
C GLN A 28 -14.48 1.73 -6.64
N THR A 29 -15.06 0.54 -6.39
CA THR A 29 -16.49 0.37 -6.05
C THR A 29 -16.81 0.89 -4.65
N TYR A 30 -15.94 0.66 -3.68
CA TYR A 30 -16.03 1.28 -2.36
C TYR A 30 -15.73 2.78 -2.47
N ARG A 31 -16.62 3.64 -1.94
CA ARG A 31 -16.54 5.10 -2.17
C ARG A 31 -16.02 5.90 -0.97
N ASN A 32 -16.05 5.34 0.23
CA ASN A 32 -15.63 6.06 1.44
C ASN A 32 -14.10 5.96 1.66
N PHE A 33 -13.34 6.59 0.78
CA PHE A 33 -11.89 6.66 0.87
C PHE A 33 -11.36 8.06 0.56
N GLU A 34 -10.16 8.34 0.98
CA GLU A 34 -9.34 9.46 0.53
C GLU A 34 -8.02 8.97 -0.06
N VAL A 35 -7.41 9.80 -0.89
CA VAL A 35 -6.10 9.54 -1.49
C VAL A 35 -5.15 10.66 -1.11
N VAL A 36 -4.01 10.31 -0.55
CA VAL A 36 -2.92 11.23 -0.24
C VAL A 36 -1.78 10.97 -1.22
N LEU A 37 -1.70 11.81 -2.26
CA LEU A 37 -0.61 11.81 -3.22
C LEU A 37 0.57 12.57 -2.62
N VAL A 38 1.71 11.93 -2.51
CA VAL A 38 2.93 12.57 -2.01
C VAL A 38 3.96 12.65 -3.14
N ASP A 39 3.97 13.79 -3.83
CA ASP A 39 4.99 14.07 -4.83
C ASP A 39 6.30 14.42 -4.13
N ASP A 40 7.23 13.49 -4.18
CA ASP A 40 8.54 13.57 -3.53
C ASP A 40 9.57 14.34 -4.38
N GLY A 41 9.14 15.48 -4.93
CA GLY A 41 10.00 16.37 -5.70
C GLY A 41 10.27 15.85 -7.11
N SER A 42 9.25 15.35 -7.80
CA SER A 42 9.36 14.92 -9.20
C SER A 42 9.83 16.04 -10.11
N THR A 43 10.63 15.70 -11.09
CA THR A 43 11.17 16.62 -12.11
C THR A 43 10.49 16.47 -13.47
N ASP A 44 9.64 15.44 -13.62
CA ASP A 44 8.79 15.16 -14.76
C ASP A 44 7.38 15.77 -14.60
N SER A 45 6.39 15.30 -15.36
CA SER A 45 5.01 15.80 -15.31
C SER A 45 4.19 15.31 -14.10
N CYS A 46 4.74 14.49 -13.20
CA CYS A 46 4.01 13.90 -12.08
C CYS A 46 3.31 14.93 -11.19
N GLY A 47 4.02 16.01 -10.83
CA GLY A 47 3.43 17.07 -10.00
C GLY A 47 2.17 17.67 -10.63
N LYS A 48 2.21 17.96 -11.93
CA LYS A 48 1.06 18.47 -12.68
C LYS A 48 -0.08 17.45 -12.75
N ILE A 49 0.22 16.18 -12.99
CA ILE A 49 -0.78 15.10 -13.00
C ILE A 49 -1.47 15.01 -11.63
N CYS A 50 -0.72 15.01 -10.54
CA CYS A 50 -1.27 15.00 -9.19
C CYS A 50 -2.26 16.16 -8.95
N ASP A 51 -1.89 17.38 -9.34
CA ASP A 51 -2.75 18.56 -9.23
C ASP A 51 -4.03 18.43 -10.06
N GLU A 52 -3.94 17.88 -11.26
CA GLU A 52 -5.10 17.64 -12.11
C GLU A 52 -6.10 16.67 -11.47
N TYR A 53 -5.62 15.59 -10.81
CA TYR A 53 -6.51 14.66 -10.12
C TYR A 53 -7.15 15.29 -8.89
N SER A 54 -6.40 16.06 -8.10
CA SER A 54 -6.94 16.72 -6.91
C SER A 54 -7.97 17.81 -7.26
N ASN A 55 -7.84 18.46 -8.42
CA ASN A 55 -8.81 19.44 -8.90
C ASN A 55 -10.10 18.81 -9.46
N ARG A 56 -10.06 17.53 -9.87
CA ARG A 56 -11.20 16.80 -10.45
C ARG A 56 -11.98 15.95 -9.47
N ASP A 57 -11.36 15.56 -8.32
CA ASP A 57 -11.97 14.65 -7.35
C ASP A 57 -11.53 15.03 -5.93
N ASP A 58 -12.46 15.50 -5.12
CA ASP A 58 -12.21 15.98 -3.75
C ASP A 58 -11.62 14.94 -2.80
N ARG A 59 -11.67 13.66 -3.16
CA ARG A 59 -11.05 12.59 -2.40
C ARG A 59 -9.53 12.59 -2.51
N PHE A 60 -8.96 13.20 -3.57
CA PHE A 60 -7.53 13.28 -3.81
C PHE A 60 -6.95 14.55 -3.19
N LYS A 61 -5.89 14.39 -2.40
CA LYS A 61 -5.11 15.46 -1.79
C LYS A 61 -3.66 15.33 -2.19
N VAL A 62 -3.04 16.43 -2.57
CA VAL A 62 -1.63 16.44 -3.02
C VAL A 62 -0.75 17.14 -1.98
N ILE A 63 0.43 16.58 -1.80
CA ILE A 63 1.51 17.15 -1.00
C ILE A 63 2.75 17.15 -1.88
N HIS A 64 3.22 18.33 -2.26
CA HIS A 64 4.52 18.48 -2.91
C HIS A 64 5.58 18.71 -1.84
N LYS A 65 6.67 17.95 -1.91
CA LYS A 65 7.80 18.12 -0.98
C LYS A 65 9.14 18.01 -1.72
N LYS A 66 10.20 18.50 -1.09
CA LYS A 66 11.56 18.22 -1.57
C LYS A 66 11.84 16.73 -1.46
N ASN A 67 12.51 16.16 -2.47
CA ASN A 67 12.87 14.76 -2.49
C ASN A 67 13.59 14.34 -1.19
N GLY A 68 13.08 13.30 -0.57
CA GLY A 68 13.58 12.71 0.67
C GLY A 68 13.54 11.19 0.65
N GLY A 69 13.17 10.60 -0.49
CA GLY A 69 13.05 9.16 -0.68
C GLY A 69 11.72 8.58 -0.23
N LEU A 70 11.51 7.32 -0.60
CA LEU A 70 10.26 6.60 -0.45
C LEU A 70 9.75 6.59 1.01
N MET A 71 10.64 6.31 1.97
CA MET A 71 10.30 6.31 3.40
C MET A 71 9.78 7.67 3.88
N SER A 72 10.42 8.74 3.44
CA SER A 72 10.00 10.11 3.76
C SER A 72 8.63 10.44 3.15
N ALA A 73 8.37 9.98 1.92
CA ALA A 73 7.06 10.14 1.29
C ALA A 73 5.96 9.37 2.03
N TRP A 74 6.20 8.13 2.44
CA TRP A 74 5.24 7.35 3.23
C TRP A 74 4.92 7.96 4.59
N LYS A 75 5.97 8.37 5.33
CA LYS A 75 5.79 9.06 6.62
C LYS A 75 4.93 10.31 6.43
N LYS A 76 5.24 11.08 5.39
CA LYS A 76 4.47 12.29 5.08
C LYS A 76 3.01 11.96 4.74
N GLY A 77 2.76 10.96 3.91
CA GLY A 77 1.40 10.49 3.61
C GLY A 77 0.64 10.05 4.87
N LEU A 78 1.30 9.31 5.75
CA LEU A 78 0.69 8.83 7.00
C LEU A 78 0.32 9.96 7.97
N GLU A 79 1.12 11.05 8.02
CA GLU A 79 0.80 12.25 8.80
C GLU A 79 -0.52 12.90 8.34
N TYR A 80 -0.79 12.91 7.04
CA TYR A 80 -1.97 13.54 6.44
C TYR A 80 -3.18 12.63 6.34
N ALA A 81 -2.98 11.32 6.38
CA ALA A 81 -4.06 10.33 6.35
C ALA A 81 -5.01 10.49 7.54
N LYS A 82 -6.31 10.58 7.28
CA LYS A 82 -7.36 10.80 8.30
C LYS A 82 -7.99 9.51 8.80
N ALA A 83 -7.97 8.46 7.97
CA ALA A 83 -8.60 7.19 8.31
C ALA A 83 -7.75 6.34 9.25
N ASN A 84 -8.40 5.40 9.93
CA ASN A 84 -7.72 4.39 10.75
C ASN A 84 -7.28 3.17 9.94
N LEU A 85 -7.73 3.05 8.71
CA LEU A 85 -7.35 1.98 7.78
C LEU A 85 -6.51 2.58 6.66
N ILE A 86 -5.30 2.09 6.50
CA ILE A 86 -4.29 2.62 5.56
C ILE A 86 -3.99 1.56 4.51
N MET A 87 -3.93 1.99 3.27
CA MET A 87 -3.41 1.21 2.14
C MET A 87 -2.32 2.01 1.43
N PHE A 88 -1.20 1.38 1.14
CA PHE A 88 -0.18 1.93 0.26
C PHE A 88 -0.35 1.35 -1.14
N ILE A 89 -0.20 2.21 -2.15
CA ILE A 89 -0.20 1.81 -3.56
C ILE A 89 1.00 2.50 -4.22
N ASP A 90 1.87 1.74 -4.87
CA ASP A 90 2.99 2.29 -5.62
C ASP A 90 2.47 2.96 -6.89
N SER A 91 3.04 4.11 -7.25
CA SER A 91 2.50 4.98 -8.30
C SER A 91 2.69 4.45 -9.73
N ASP A 92 3.44 3.37 -9.89
CA ASP A 92 3.60 2.61 -11.13
C ASP A 92 2.76 1.32 -11.20
N ASP A 93 1.98 1.04 -10.12
CA ASP A 93 1.07 -0.09 -10.04
C ASP A 93 -0.40 0.33 -10.27
N TRP A 94 -1.30 -0.65 -10.37
CA TRP A 94 -2.75 -0.46 -10.47
C TRP A 94 -3.50 -1.48 -9.61
N VAL A 95 -4.76 -1.18 -9.28
CA VAL A 95 -5.60 -2.02 -8.43
C VAL A 95 -6.91 -2.39 -9.11
N GLU A 96 -7.40 -3.60 -8.86
CA GLU A 96 -8.70 -4.06 -9.34
C GLU A 96 -9.85 -3.21 -8.77
N LYS A 97 -10.93 -3.03 -9.54
CA LYS A 97 -12.06 -2.14 -9.20
C LYS A 97 -12.72 -2.40 -7.85
N ASN A 98 -12.68 -3.62 -7.36
CA ASN A 98 -13.32 -4.04 -6.11
C ASN A 98 -12.34 -4.28 -4.96
N THR A 99 -11.08 -3.90 -5.12
CA THR A 99 -10.02 -4.14 -4.12
C THR A 99 -10.38 -3.55 -2.76
N LEU A 100 -10.77 -2.28 -2.70
CA LEU A 100 -11.13 -1.64 -1.43
C LEU A 100 -12.38 -2.27 -0.80
N GLU A 101 -13.35 -2.66 -1.60
CA GLU A 101 -14.58 -3.30 -1.12
C GLU A 101 -14.29 -4.68 -0.50
N ILE A 102 -13.44 -5.48 -1.15
CA ILE A 102 -13.00 -6.77 -0.63
C ILE A 102 -12.27 -6.60 0.70
N PHE A 103 -11.28 -5.70 0.77
CA PHE A 103 -10.55 -5.41 2.00
C PHE A 103 -11.46 -4.92 3.12
N TYR A 104 -12.40 -4.02 2.82
CA TYR A 104 -13.32 -3.50 3.80
C TYR A 104 -14.27 -4.57 4.33
N ASN A 105 -14.81 -5.41 3.45
CA ASN A 105 -15.67 -6.53 3.85
C ASN A 105 -14.93 -7.54 4.73
N GLU A 106 -13.67 -7.82 4.42
CA GLU A 106 -12.85 -8.71 5.24
C GLU A 106 -12.51 -8.08 6.60
N TYR A 107 -12.23 -6.78 6.63
CA TYR A 107 -12.08 -6.04 7.87
C TYR A 107 -13.34 -6.08 8.75
N LEU A 108 -14.53 -5.95 8.16
CA LEU A 108 -15.79 -6.03 8.92
C LEU A 108 -15.97 -7.37 9.61
N LYS A 109 -15.58 -8.46 8.93
CA LYS A 109 -15.70 -9.83 9.46
C LYS A 109 -14.67 -10.14 10.55
N THR A 110 -13.44 -9.73 10.35
CA THR A 110 -12.32 -10.21 11.16
C THR A 110 -11.80 -9.21 12.18
N LYS A 111 -11.97 -7.89 11.90
CA LYS A 111 -11.33 -6.79 12.63
C LYS A 111 -9.81 -6.96 12.74
N ALA A 112 -9.21 -7.64 11.77
CA ALA A 112 -7.78 -7.87 11.73
C ALA A 112 -7.02 -6.54 11.60
N GLU A 113 -5.88 -6.44 12.26
CA GLU A 113 -5.00 -5.25 12.20
C GLU A 113 -4.28 -5.13 10.87
N VAL A 114 -4.02 -6.27 10.21
CA VAL A 114 -3.44 -6.36 8.87
C VAL A 114 -4.22 -7.37 8.04
N ILE A 115 -4.64 -6.97 6.85
CA ILE A 115 -5.27 -7.84 5.86
C ILE A 115 -4.39 -7.82 4.61
N CYS A 116 -3.98 -8.99 4.13
CA CYS A 116 -3.15 -9.14 2.95
C CYS A 116 -3.93 -9.80 1.81
N CYS A 117 -3.64 -9.44 0.58
CA CYS A 117 -4.11 -10.14 -0.61
C CYS A 117 -2.94 -10.56 -1.51
N SER A 118 -3.21 -11.47 -2.44
CA SER A 118 -2.32 -11.80 -3.55
C SER A 118 -2.29 -10.67 -4.58
N PHE A 119 -1.38 -10.75 -5.54
CA PHE A 119 -1.24 -9.78 -6.61
C PHE A 119 -0.81 -10.46 -7.92
N PHE A 120 -0.75 -9.71 -8.98
CA PHE A 120 -0.30 -10.17 -10.28
C PHE A 120 0.96 -9.43 -10.70
N HIS A 121 1.89 -10.13 -11.34
CA HIS A 121 2.90 -9.52 -12.18
C HIS A 121 2.29 -9.31 -13.56
N SER A 122 2.06 -8.06 -13.94
CA SER A 122 1.44 -7.72 -15.23
C SER A 122 2.50 -7.53 -16.29
N PHE A 123 2.37 -8.28 -17.38
CA PHE A 123 3.20 -8.19 -18.58
C PHE A 123 2.32 -7.84 -19.77
N GLN A 124 2.93 -7.39 -20.89
CA GLN A 124 2.20 -6.94 -22.08
C GLN A 124 1.10 -7.89 -22.57
N ASN A 125 1.27 -9.22 -22.40
CA ASN A 125 0.37 -10.22 -22.94
C ASN A 125 -0.23 -11.17 -21.90
N LYS A 126 0.11 -11.03 -20.62
CA LYS A 126 -0.47 -11.88 -19.56
C LYS A 126 -0.19 -11.35 -18.16
N ASP A 127 -1.10 -11.64 -17.25
CA ASP A 127 -0.93 -11.46 -15.82
C ASP A 127 -0.56 -12.80 -15.19
N ILE A 128 0.51 -12.81 -14.40
CA ILE A 128 0.96 -14.00 -13.67
C ILE A 128 0.64 -13.77 -12.19
N PRO A 129 -0.24 -14.59 -11.59
CA PRO A 129 -0.53 -14.46 -10.17
C PRO A 129 0.71 -14.79 -9.32
N ASP A 130 0.90 -14.02 -8.27
CA ASP A 130 1.90 -14.27 -7.24
C ASP A 130 1.20 -14.36 -5.89
N ASP A 131 1.03 -15.58 -5.42
CA ASP A 131 0.33 -15.88 -4.20
C ASP A 131 1.29 -16.04 -3.03
N HIS A 132 0.80 -15.75 -1.83
CA HIS A 132 1.47 -16.17 -0.61
C HIS A 132 1.53 -17.69 -0.54
N THR A 133 2.64 -18.27 -0.06
CA THR A 133 2.73 -19.72 0.13
C THR A 133 2.02 -20.16 1.42
N VAL A 134 1.68 -19.22 2.28
CA VAL A 134 0.85 -19.43 3.48
C VAL A 134 -0.61 -19.57 3.08
N LYS A 135 -1.31 -20.54 3.64
CA LYS A 135 -2.74 -20.77 3.34
C LYS A 135 -3.59 -19.55 3.72
N PRO A 136 -4.59 -19.21 2.91
CA PRO A 136 -5.55 -18.17 3.28
C PRO A 136 -6.24 -18.49 4.62
N GLY A 137 -6.45 -17.47 5.45
CA GLY A 137 -7.15 -17.64 6.73
C GLY A 137 -6.86 -16.53 7.73
N PHE A 138 -7.51 -16.63 8.88
CA PHE A 138 -7.27 -15.71 10.00
C PHE A 138 -6.14 -16.26 10.90
N TYR A 139 -5.15 -15.42 11.17
CA TYR A 139 -4.00 -15.74 12.00
C TYR A 139 -3.97 -14.83 13.22
N ASN A 140 -4.23 -15.38 14.39
CA ASN A 140 -4.00 -14.69 15.65
C ASN A 140 -2.51 -14.73 16.02
N LYS A 141 -2.12 -13.99 17.06
CA LYS A 141 -0.72 -13.87 17.49
C LYS A 141 -0.02 -15.24 17.59
N LYS A 142 -0.63 -16.24 18.26
CA LYS A 142 -0.05 -17.57 18.44
C LYS A 142 0.16 -18.31 17.12
N ARG A 143 -0.80 -18.17 16.17
CA ARG A 143 -0.65 -18.75 14.84
C ARG A 143 0.42 -18.03 14.03
N ILE A 144 0.53 -16.69 14.15
CA ILE A 144 1.59 -15.92 13.50
C ILE A 144 2.96 -16.40 13.98
N GLU A 145 3.16 -16.52 15.29
CA GLU A 145 4.41 -17.00 15.88
C GLU A 145 4.80 -18.41 15.42
N ASN A 146 3.83 -19.33 15.31
CA ASN A 146 4.10 -20.73 15.01
C ASN A 146 4.04 -21.09 13.51
N GLU A 147 3.25 -20.40 12.70
CA GLU A 147 2.97 -20.78 11.31
C GLU A 147 3.53 -19.75 10.29
N ILE A 148 3.64 -18.47 10.66
CA ILE A 148 4.09 -17.41 9.77
C ILE A 148 5.58 -17.13 9.96
N PHE A 149 6.01 -16.83 11.18
CA PHE A 149 7.41 -16.47 11.46
C PHE A 149 8.43 -17.51 10.97
N PRO A 150 8.21 -18.82 11.14
CA PRO A 150 9.18 -19.82 10.66
C PRO A 150 9.39 -19.82 9.14
N VAL A 151 8.39 -19.35 8.38
CA VAL A 151 8.42 -19.35 6.90
C VAL A 151 8.47 -17.94 6.29
N LEU A 152 8.48 -16.92 7.12
CA LEU A 152 8.35 -15.53 6.68
C LEU A 152 9.45 -15.11 5.70
N ILE A 153 10.71 -15.43 6.01
CA ILE A 153 11.89 -15.07 5.22
C ILE A 153 12.24 -16.18 4.23
N ASN A 154 12.07 -17.44 4.65
CA ASN A 154 12.40 -18.60 3.85
C ASN A 154 11.46 -19.77 4.21
N ASP A 155 10.70 -20.25 3.24
CA ASP A 155 9.80 -21.39 3.39
C ASP A 155 10.46 -22.74 3.02
N GLY A 156 11.78 -22.78 2.95
CA GLY A 156 12.56 -23.97 2.59
C GLY A 156 12.83 -24.13 1.10
N LYS A 157 12.36 -23.22 0.25
CA LYS A 157 12.61 -23.21 -1.19
C LYS A 157 13.52 -22.05 -1.57
N PRO A 158 14.42 -22.20 -2.55
CA PRO A 158 15.26 -21.12 -3.04
C PRO A 158 14.39 -19.93 -3.52
N LEU A 159 14.69 -18.72 -3.02
CA LEU A 159 14.03 -17.46 -3.38
C LEU A 159 12.52 -17.40 -3.07
N SER A 160 11.99 -18.32 -2.26
CA SER A 160 10.59 -18.33 -1.84
C SER A 160 10.43 -17.77 -0.42
N ARG A 161 9.29 -17.13 -0.17
CA ARG A 161 8.92 -16.52 1.12
C ARG A 161 7.48 -16.90 1.45
N GLY A 162 7.22 -17.20 2.72
CA GLY A 162 5.88 -17.59 3.18
C GLY A 162 4.84 -16.48 2.99
N VAL A 163 5.20 -15.27 3.36
CA VAL A 163 4.39 -14.06 3.14
C VAL A 163 5.21 -13.04 2.37
N ARG A 164 4.60 -12.40 1.38
CA ARG A 164 5.27 -11.32 0.66
C ARG A 164 5.45 -10.12 1.58
N ILE A 165 6.71 -9.78 1.81
CA ILE A 165 7.09 -8.61 2.60
C ILE A 165 7.10 -7.41 1.67
N CYS A 166 5.92 -6.87 1.44
CA CYS A 166 5.68 -5.66 0.67
C CYS A 166 4.65 -4.82 1.43
N ARG A 167 4.66 -3.53 1.24
CA ARG A 167 3.74 -2.62 1.93
C ARG A 167 2.41 -2.50 1.19
N TRP A 168 2.46 -2.54 -0.12
CA TRP A 168 1.29 -2.63 -0.99
C TRP A 168 0.60 -4.01 -0.86
N ALA A 169 -0.56 -4.20 -1.46
CA ALA A 169 -1.43 -5.38 -1.31
C ALA A 169 -1.83 -5.66 0.15
N LYS A 170 -1.90 -4.62 0.99
CA LYS A 170 -2.31 -4.72 2.40
C LYS A 170 -3.21 -3.56 2.81
N LEU A 171 -4.19 -3.89 3.64
CA LEU A 171 -4.93 -2.92 4.44
C LEU A 171 -4.44 -3.02 5.89
N ILE A 172 -3.96 -1.93 6.47
CA ILE A 172 -3.25 -1.93 7.74
C ILE A 172 -3.89 -0.91 8.69
N ASN A 173 -4.04 -1.27 9.96
CA ASN A 173 -4.45 -0.32 11.00
C ASN A 173 -3.37 0.76 11.17
N LYS A 174 -3.80 2.04 11.15
CA LYS A 174 -2.90 3.20 11.26
C LYS A 174 -2.08 3.19 12.53
N GLU A 175 -2.66 2.76 13.66
CA GLU A 175 -1.95 2.73 14.94
C GLU A 175 -0.73 1.81 14.88
N LEU A 176 -0.86 0.65 14.22
CA LEU A 176 0.26 -0.27 14.02
C LEU A 176 1.37 0.38 13.18
N LEU A 177 1.00 1.10 12.11
CA LEU A 177 1.96 1.81 11.27
C LEU A 177 2.67 2.94 12.03
N VAL A 178 1.94 3.74 12.79
CA VAL A 178 2.52 4.85 13.57
C VAL A 178 3.55 4.33 14.58
N LYS A 179 3.27 3.20 15.24
CA LYS A 179 4.21 2.60 16.20
C LYS A 179 5.53 2.15 15.55
N ASN A 180 5.51 1.74 14.30
CA ASN A 180 6.65 1.11 13.65
C ASN A 180 7.32 2.01 12.59
N LEU A 181 6.54 2.71 11.75
CA LEU A 181 7.05 3.47 10.62
C LEU A 181 7.98 4.63 11.03
N PHE A 182 7.66 5.33 12.11
CA PHE A 182 8.44 6.50 12.53
C PHE A 182 9.79 6.15 13.16
N TRP A 183 10.03 4.89 13.49
CA TRP A 183 11.33 4.40 13.98
C TRP A 183 12.27 3.94 12.85
N THR A 184 11.78 3.88 11.60
CA THR A 184 12.59 3.46 10.47
C THR A 184 13.52 4.57 10.01
N ASP A 185 14.70 4.20 9.53
CA ASP A 185 15.71 5.12 8.99
C ASP A 185 15.35 5.48 7.54
N ASP A 186 15.16 6.77 7.24
CA ASP A 186 14.81 7.28 5.91
C ASP A 186 15.90 7.05 4.86
N ARG A 187 17.12 6.71 5.28
CA ARG A 187 18.25 6.39 4.39
C ARG A 187 18.21 4.98 3.82
N ILE A 188 17.34 4.13 4.35
CA ILE A 188 17.18 2.76 3.85
C ILE A 188 16.38 2.80 2.55
N THR A 189 16.99 2.34 1.46
CA THR A 189 16.41 2.31 0.11
C THR A 189 16.20 0.91 -0.43
N ILE A 190 16.69 -0.12 0.28
CA ILE A 190 16.49 -1.54 -0.04
C ILE A 190 16.11 -2.26 1.24
N GLY A 191 14.99 -3.00 1.22
CA GLY A 191 14.48 -3.72 2.38
C GLY A 191 13.75 -2.85 3.40
N GLU A 192 13.34 -1.64 2.99
CA GLU A 192 12.54 -0.72 3.79
C GLU A 192 11.23 -1.35 4.27
N ASP A 193 10.65 -2.23 3.47
CA ASP A 193 9.46 -3.00 3.84
C ASP A 193 9.68 -3.89 5.06
N LEU A 194 10.87 -4.48 5.19
CA LEU A 194 11.24 -5.30 6.35
C LEU A 194 11.26 -4.50 7.64
N ASN A 195 11.75 -3.26 7.60
CA ASN A 195 11.87 -2.40 8.77
C ASN A 195 10.52 -1.98 9.37
N ILE A 196 9.43 -2.08 8.63
CA ILE A 196 8.11 -1.65 9.08
C ILE A 196 7.30 -2.82 9.61
N MET A 197 7.62 -4.02 9.17
CA MET A 197 6.87 -5.23 9.51
C MET A 197 7.34 -5.90 10.80
N PHE A 198 8.48 -5.51 11.35
CA PHE A 198 9.13 -6.02 12.56
C PHE A 198 9.56 -4.89 13.49
#